data_c98b1a27d64a331ef36b07a57caa9a76
#
_entry.id   c98b1a27d64a331ef36b07a57caa9a76
#
_cell.length_a   1.000
_cell.length_b   1.000
_cell.length_c   1.000
_cell.angle_alpha   90.00
_cell.angle_beta   90.00
_cell.angle_gamma   90.00
#
_symmetry.space_group_name_H-M   'P 1'
#
loop_
_entity.id
_entity.type
_entity.pdbx_description
1 polymer ?
#
loop_
_entity_poly.entity_id
_entity_poly.type
_entity_poly.pdbx_seq_one_letter_code
_entity_poly.pdbx_strand_id
1 'polypeptide(L)'
;IGSVETYGAMTQELIAGEIYNQREVIANLVAQQYRRNDQAFQRGTFRVRGDILEIFPAHLEDRAWRLSFFGDDLESIIEFDPLTGQKTNIFDKIRIYANSHYVTPKPTMKQAIVNIKKELKIRLDQLVADGKLLEAQRLEQRTNFDIEMLEATGVCNGIENYSRYLTGRNPGEPPPTLFEFIPDHAIVFADESHVSIPQIGGMYRGDYRRKFTLAEHGFRLPSCMDNRPLKFEEWDAMRPQSIYVSATPGKWELEQTTGIFTEQVIRPTGLLDPEVEIRPVEMQVDDLLDEVRKVSQSGYRTLVTTLTKRMAEDLTEYMHEQGIRVRYMHSDIDTIERIEILLSLIHISEPTRHLL
;
A
#
# COMPACT_ATOMS: atom_id res chain seq x y z
N ILE A 1 3.48 3.52 -10.15
CA ILE A 1 2.26 3.20 -10.91
C ILE A 1 2.60 3.33 -12.41
N GLY A 2 1.94 2.55 -13.29
CA GLY A 2 2.01 2.71 -14.73
C GLY A 2 1.28 3.97 -15.20
N SER A 3 1.46 4.39 -16.46
CA SER A 3 0.73 5.54 -16.98
C SER A 3 -0.78 5.26 -17.04
N VAL A 4 -1.59 6.32 -16.94
CA VAL A 4 -3.07 6.22 -17.05
C VAL A 4 -3.48 5.53 -18.34
N GLU A 5 -2.83 5.88 -19.46
CA GLU A 5 -3.10 5.30 -20.77
C GLU A 5 -2.79 3.81 -20.81
N THR A 6 -1.61 3.40 -20.32
CA THR A 6 -1.22 1.98 -20.29
C THR A 6 -2.16 1.17 -19.39
N TYR A 7 -2.50 1.71 -18.21
CA TYR A 7 -3.41 1.04 -17.28
C TYR A 7 -4.82 0.93 -17.86
N GLY A 8 -5.31 1.98 -18.52
CA GLY A 8 -6.60 1.98 -19.21
C GLY A 8 -6.64 0.97 -20.38
N ALA A 9 -5.57 0.91 -21.18
CA ALA A 9 -5.45 -0.03 -22.28
C ALA A 9 -5.39 -1.52 -21.84
N MET A 10 -4.98 -1.78 -20.57
CA MET A 10 -4.97 -3.11 -19.97
C MET A 10 -6.26 -3.45 -19.22
N THR A 11 -7.33 -2.67 -19.43
CA THR A 11 -8.65 -2.92 -18.86
C THR A 11 -9.49 -3.69 -19.88
N GLN A 12 -10.19 -4.74 -19.43
CA GLN A 12 -11.10 -5.52 -20.26
C GLN A 12 -12.55 -5.29 -19.84
N GLU A 13 -13.39 -4.94 -20.79
CA GLU A 13 -14.83 -4.83 -20.57
C GLU A 13 -15.54 -6.05 -21.16
N LEU A 14 -16.48 -6.63 -20.41
CA LEU A 14 -17.31 -7.76 -20.82
C LEU A 14 -18.77 -7.41 -20.60
N ILE A 15 -19.61 -7.72 -21.60
CA ILE A 15 -21.04 -7.44 -21.63
C ILE A 15 -21.78 -8.76 -21.83
N ALA A 16 -22.76 -9.05 -20.98
CA ALA A 16 -23.59 -10.24 -21.12
C ALA A 16 -24.43 -10.17 -22.41
N GLY A 17 -24.55 -11.29 -23.11
CA GLY A 17 -25.20 -11.37 -24.40
C GLY A 17 -24.33 -11.05 -25.60
N GLU A 18 -23.08 -10.70 -25.42
CA GLU A 18 -22.11 -10.51 -26.51
C GLU A 18 -21.20 -11.74 -26.72
N ILE A 19 -20.58 -11.81 -27.88
CA ILE A 19 -19.74 -12.94 -28.31
C ILE A 19 -18.29 -12.68 -27.89
N TYR A 20 -17.75 -13.59 -27.08
CA TYR A 20 -16.35 -13.57 -26.63
C TYR A 20 -15.75 -14.97 -26.69
N ASN A 21 -14.61 -15.11 -27.33
CA ASN A 21 -13.86 -16.35 -27.25
C ASN A 21 -13.28 -16.54 -25.83
N GLN A 22 -13.74 -17.56 -25.10
CA GLN A 22 -13.32 -17.82 -23.73
C GLN A 22 -11.78 -17.90 -23.59
N ARG A 23 -11.07 -18.48 -24.57
CA ARG A 23 -9.61 -18.60 -24.56
C ARG A 23 -8.94 -17.24 -24.67
N GLU A 24 -9.50 -16.32 -25.46
CA GLU A 24 -8.99 -14.95 -25.57
C GLU A 24 -9.22 -14.16 -24.27
N VAL A 25 -10.38 -14.33 -23.64
CA VAL A 25 -10.65 -13.74 -22.31
C VAL A 25 -9.62 -14.24 -21.29
N ILE A 26 -9.34 -15.55 -21.26
CA ILE A 26 -8.32 -16.13 -20.38
C ILE A 26 -6.92 -15.59 -20.72
N ALA A 27 -6.56 -15.49 -21.99
CA ALA A 27 -5.28 -14.94 -22.41
C ALA A 27 -5.10 -13.48 -21.96
N ASN A 28 -6.17 -12.67 -22.04
CA ASN A 28 -6.19 -11.30 -21.54
C ASN A 28 -6.05 -11.23 -20.02
N LEU A 29 -6.71 -12.10 -19.26
CA LEU A 29 -6.54 -12.19 -17.80
C LEU A 29 -5.07 -12.49 -17.43
N VAL A 30 -4.44 -13.44 -18.12
CA VAL A 30 -3.02 -13.74 -17.91
C VAL A 30 -2.14 -12.54 -18.28
N ALA A 31 -2.44 -11.85 -19.37
CA ALA A 31 -1.72 -10.62 -19.75
C ALA A 31 -1.88 -9.50 -18.69
N GLN A 32 -3.04 -9.44 -18.03
CA GLN A 32 -3.34 -8.54 -16.91
C GLN A 32 -2.76 -9.02 -15.56
N GLN A 33 -1.92 -10.07 -15.57
CA GLN A 33 -1.25 -10.64 -14.40
C GLN A 33 -2.19 -11.38 -13.43
N TYR A 34 -3.39 -11.80 -13.85
CA TYR A 34 -4.18 -12.76 -13.10
C TYR A 34 -3.56 -14.15 -13.18
N ARG A 35 -3.65 -14.92 -12.13
CA ARG A 35 -3.13 -16.29 -12.07
C ARG A 35 -4.26 -17.31 -12.08
N ARG A 36 -4.11 -18.35 -12.86
CA ARG A 36 -5.03 -19.49 -12.78
C ARG A 36 -4.77 -20.26 -11.50
N ASN A 37 -5.80 -20.43 -10.69
CA ASN A 37 -5.73 -21.26 -9.50
C ASN A 37 -7.09 -21.94 -9.27
N ASP A 38 -7.18 -23.19 -9.64
CA ASP A 38 -8.43 -23.95 -9.55
C ASP A 38 -8.70 -24.49 -8.13
N GLN A 39 -7.68 -24.49 -7.25
CA GLN A 39 -7.76 -25.01 -5.87
C GLN A 39 -7.95 -23.88 -4.82
N ALA A 40 -7.06 -22.89 -4.82
CA ALA A 40 -7.10 -21.77 -3.90
C ALA A 40 -7.58 -20.51 -4.63
N PHE A 41 -8.88 -20.26 -4.61
CA PHE A 41 -9.52 -19.13 -5.25
C PHE A 41 -9.43 -17.90 -4.36
N GLN A 42 -8.59 -16.95 -4.73
CA GLN A 42 -8.29 -15.74 -3.97
C GLN A 42 -8.16 -14.52 -4.88
N ARG A 43 -8.07 -13.32 -4.31
CA ARG A 43 -7.92 -12.06 -5.06
C ARG A 43 -6.79 -12.17 -6.10
N GLY A 44 -7.07 -11.67 -7.31
CA GLY A 44 -6.11 -11.71 -8.42
C GLY A 44 -5.96 -13.09 -9.06
N THR A 45 -6.86 -14.02 -8.78
CA THR A 45 -6.89 -15.35 -9.44
C THR A 45 -8.15 -15.54 -10.25
N PHE A 46 -8.09 -16.49 -11.17
CA PHE A 46 -9.24 -17.01 -11.89
C PHE A 46 -9.20 -18.54 -11.92
N ARG A 47 -10.35 -19.17 -12.10
CA ARG A 47 -10.48 -20.61 -12.29
C ARG A 47 -11.45 -20.93 -13.41
N VAL A 48 -11.25 -22.06 -14.07
CA VAL A 48 -12.04 -22.47 -15.26
C VAL A 48 -12.61 -23.86 -15.02
N ARG A 49 -13.92 -24.02 -15.21
CA ARG A 49 -14.62 -25.30 -15.11
C ARG A 49 -15.58 -25.44 -16.29
N GLY A 50 -15.12 -26.06 -17.37
CA GLY A 50 -15.88 -26.14 -18.61
C GLY A 50 -16.20 -24.75 -19.16
N ASP A 51 -17.47 -24.46 -19.34
CA ASP A 51 -17.97 -23.20 -19.88
C ASP A 51 -18.11 -22.09 -18.82
N ILE A 52 -17.63 -22.34 -17.59
CA ILE A 52 -17.68 -21.38 -16.49
C ILE A 52 -16.27 -20.85 -16.25
N LEU A 53 -16.14 -19.53 -16.30
CA LEU A 53 -14.95 -18.80 -15.90
C LEU A 53 -15.28 -17.97 -14.65
N GLU A 54 -14.60 -18.24 -13.54
CA GLU A 54 -14.75 -17.47 -12.31
C GLU A 54 -13.50 -16.61 -12.10
N ILE A 55 -13.71 -15.34 -11.76
CA ILE A 55 -12.65 -14.34 -11.59
C ILE A 55 -12.83 -13.70 -10.21
N PHE A 56 -11.75 -13.68 -9.43
CA PHE A 56 -11.73 -12.88 -8.20
C PHE A 56 -10.93 -11.59 -8.49
N PRO A 57 -11.64 -10.46 -8.75
CA PRO A 57 -11.01 -9.22 -9.17
C PRO A 57 -10.05 -8.68 -8.12
N ALA A 58 -8.96 -8.06 -8.56
CA ALA A 58 -7.95 -7.50 -7.67
C ALA A 58 -8.48 -6.35 -6.79
N HIS A 59 -9.50 -5.62 -7.26
CA HIS A 59 -10.08 -4.44 -6.59
C HIS A 59 -11.26 -4.77 -5.66
N LEU A 60 -11.76 -6.01 -5.66
CA LEU A 60 -12.82 -6.45 -4.75
C LEU A 60 -12.23 -7.26 -3.58
N GLU A 61 -12.79 -7.10 -2.39
CA GLU A 61 -12.28 -7.77 -1.19
C GLU A 61 -12.99 -9.09 -0.92
N ASP A 62 -14.31 -9.14 -1.12
CA ASP A 62 -15.21 -10.21 -0.70
C ASP A 62 -16.18 -10.66 -1.80
N ARG A 63 -15.95 -10.26 -3.04
CA ARG A 63 -16.82 -10.56 -4.18
C ARG A 63 -16.02 -11.08 -5.37
N ALA A 64 -16.60 -12.08 -6.03
CA ALA A 64 -16.05 -12.65 -7.26
C ALA A 64 -17.13 -12.69 -8.35
N TRP A 65 -16.69 -12.79 -9.60
CA TRP A 65 -17.57 -12.87 -10.76
C TRP A 65 -17.53 -14.26 -11.38
N ARG A 66 -18.68 -14.76 -11.75
CA ARG A 66 -18.88 -15.99 -12.52
C ARG A 66 -19.46 -15.63 -13.88
N LEU A 67 -18.71 -15.97 -14.91
CA LEU A 67 -19.08 -15.81 -16.31
C LEU A 67 -19.50 -17.16 -16.85
N SER A 68 -20.69 -17.27 -17.37
CA SER A 68 -21.21 -18.51 -18.00
C SER A 68 -21.22 -18.31 -19.49
N PHE A 69 -20.54 -19.22 -20.22
CA PHE A 69 -20.45 -19.23 -21.66
C PHE A 69 -21.30 -20.37 -22.24
N PHE A 70 -21.86 -20.14 -23.40
CA PHE A 70 -22.37 -21.20 -24.28
C PHE A 70 -21.68 -21.08 -25.62
N GLY A 71 -20.66 -21.92 -25.84
CA GLY A 71 -19.72 -21.71 -26.95
C GLY A 71 -18.93 -20.41 -26.75
N ASP A 72 -19.09 -19.47 -27.68
CA ASP A 72 -18.48 -18.14 -27.61
C ASP A 72 -19.49 -17.07 -27.10
N ASP A 73 -20.73 -17.43 -26.77
CA ASP A 73 -21.71 -16.49 -26.23
C ASP A 73 -21.55 -16.36 -24.71
N LEU A 74 -21.36 -15.16 -24.21
CA LEU A 74 -21.35 -14.85 -22.77
C LEU A 74 -22.78 -14.65 -22.28
N GLU A 75 -23.43 -15.72 -21.80
CA GLU A 75 -24.85 -15.70 -21.41
C GLU A 75 -25.13 -14.88 -20.17
N SER A 76 -24.26 -14.94 -19.17
CA SER A 76 -24.52 -14.26 -17.89
C SER A 76 -23.23 -13.93 -17.13
N ILE A 77 -23.34 -12.85 -16.35
CA ILE A 77 -22.31 -12.39 -15.40
C ILE A 77 -22.95 -12.31 -14.03
N ILE A 78 -22.50 -13.16 -13.11
CA ILE A 78 -23.05 -13.28 -11.76
C ILE A 78 -21.98 -12.90 -10.76
N GLU A 79 -22.31 -12.00 -9.84
CA GLU A 79 -21.48 -11.74 -8.64
C GLU A 79 -21.85 -12.74 -7.55
N PHE A 80 -20.86 -13.25 -6.86
CA PHE A 80 -21.05 -14.19 -5.77
C PHE A 80 -19.98 -14.00 -4.68
N ASP A 81 -20.33 -14.43 -3.48
CA ASP A 81 -19.41 -14.53 -2.36
C ASP A 81 -18.48 -15.73 -2.57
N PRO A 82 -17.15 -15.55 -2.69
CA PRO A 82 -16.22 -16.65 -2.97
C PRO A 82 -16.10 -17.68 -1.84
N LEU A 83 -16.50 -17.32 -0.60
CA LEU A 83 -16.45 -18.20 0.57
C LEU A 83 -17.67 -19.12 0.62
N THR A 84 -18.87 -18.54 0.47
CA THR A 84 -20.15 -19.27 0.60
C THR A 84 -20.68 -19.79 -0.74
N GLY A 85 -20.23 -19.22 -1.86
CA GLY A 85 -20.75 -19.49 -3.20
C GLY A 85 -22.12 -18.87 -3.49
N GLN A 86 -22.68 -18.11 -2.54
CA GLN A 86 -23.98 -17.47 -2.69
C GLN A 86 -23.93 -16.36 -3.75
N LYS A 87 -24.90 -16.39 -4.64
CA LYS A 87 -25.11 -15.33 -5.62
C LYS A 87 -25.58 -14.06 -4.92
N THR A 88 -24.92 -12.95 -5.21
CA THR A 88 -25.24 -11.64 -4.63
C THR A 88 -25.88 -10.71 -5.63
N ASN A 89 -25.42 -10.70 -6.90
CA ASN A 89 -25.95 -9.82 -7.91
C ASN A 89 -25.83 -10.44 -9.33
N ILE A 90 -26.47 -9.80 -10.32
CA ILE A 90 -26.31 -10.08 -11.74
C ILE A 90 -25.94 -8.77 -12.41
N PHE A 91 -24.93 -8.81 -13.29
CA PHE A 91 -24.50 -7.67 -14.06
C PHE A 91 -24.72 -7.87 -15.54
N ASP A 92 -25.17 -6.83 -16.22
CA ASP A 92 -25.16 -6.79 -17.68
C ASP A 92 -23.75 -6.53 -18.23
N LYS A 93 -22.89 -5.92 -17.41
CA LYS A 93 -21.57 -5.47 -17.82
C LYS A 93 -20.61 -5.41 -16.64
N ILE A 94 -19.37 -5.87 -16.84
CA ILE A 94 -18.27 -5.72 -15.88
C ILE A 94 -17.05 -5.14 -16.55
N ARG A 95 -16.19 -4.55 -15.72
CA ARG A 95 -14.88 -4.06 -16.14
C ARG A 95 -13.79 -4.70 -15.27
N ILE A 96 -12.89 -5.43 -15.92
CA ILE A 96 -11.78 -6.14 -15.28
C ILE A 96 -10.55 -5.25 -15.40
N TYR A 97 -10.00 -4.84 -14.26
CA TYR A 97 -8.77 -4.05 -14.18
C TYR A 97 -7.56 -4.97 -14.03
N ALA A 98 -6.40 -4.49 -14.42
CA ALA A 98 -5.15 -5.22 -14.26
C ALA A 98 -4.89 -5.58 -12.78
N ASN A 99 -4.36 -6.77 -12.54
CA ASN A 99 -4.04 -7.28 -11.19
C ASN A 99 -2.80 -6.61 -10.58
N SER A 100 -2.04 -5.87 -11.37
CA SER A 100 -0.82 -5.17 -10.93
C SER A 100 -0.72 -3.80 -11.59
N HIS A 101 -0.14 -2.84 -10.87
CA HIS A 101 0.16 -1.51 -11.42
C HIS A 101 1.33 -1.51 -12.41
N TYR A 102 2.11 -2.58 -12.47
CA TYR A 102 3.25 -2.74 -13.39
C TYR A 102 2.95 -3.75 -14.50
N VAL A 103 1.75 -3.72 -15.03
CA VAL A 103 1.42 -4.50 -16.24
C VAL A 103 1.95 -3.75 -17.46
N THR A 104 2.86 -4.39 -18.17
CA THR A 104 3.56 -3.79 -19.31
C THR A 104 3.32 -4.63 -20.57
N PRO A 105 2.91 -4.01 -21.69
CA PRO A 105 2.76 -4.72 -22.96
C PRO A 105 4.06 -5.40 -23.39
N LYS A 106 3.96 -6.59 -23.99
CA LYS A 106 5.13 -7.39 -24.41
C LYS A 106 6.16 -6.63 -25.25
N PRO A 107 5.78 -5.79 -26.24
CA PRO A 107 6.76 -5.01 -27.01
C PRO A 107 7.55 -4.02 -26.14
N THR A 108 6.86 -3.32 -25.25
CA THR A 108 7.49 -2.38 -24.31
C THR A 108 8.42 -3.10 -23.33
N MET A 109 8.02 -4.28 -22.84
CA MET A 109 8.86 -5.12 -21.98
C MET A 109 10.15 -5.53 -22.67
N LYS A 110 10.09 -5.98 -23.93
CA LYS A 110 11.29 -6.33 -24.73
C LYS A 110 12.23 -5.13 -24.87
N GLN A 111 11.69 -3.95 -25.17
CA GLN A 111 12.49 -2.72 -25.28
C GLN A 111 13.12 -2.32 -23.95
N ALA A 112 12.36 -2.44 -22.85
CA ALA A 112 12.86 -2.18 -21.52
C ALA A 112 14.04 -3.09 -21.16
N ILE A 113 13.95 -4.40 -21.43
CA ILE A 113 15.03 -5.37 -21.21
C ILE A 113 16.30 -5.00 -21.99
N VAL A 114 16.17 -4.58 -23.25
CA VAL A 114 17.33 -4.11 -24.05
C VAL A 114 17.99 -2.91 -23.38
N ASN A 115 17.22 -1.96 -22.87
CA ASN A 115 17.76 -0.76 -22.23
C ASN A 115 18.37 -1.08 -20.85
N ILE A 116 17.77 -1.98 -20.08
CA ILE A 116 18.33 -2.49 -18.82
C ILE A 116 19.69 -3.15 -19.05
N LYS A 117 19.80 -4.03 -20.07
CA LYS A 117 21.07 -4.68 -20.45
C LYS A 117 22.16 -3.65 -20.84
N LYS A 118 21.77 -2.58 -21.54
CA LYS A 118 22.70 -1.50 -21.90
C LYS A 118 23.19 -0.74 -20.68
N GLU A 119 22.30 -0.35 -19.77
CA GLU A 119 22.68 0.34 -18.52
C GLU A 119 23.56 -0.55 -17.65
N LEU A 120 23.20 -1.84 -17.52
CA LEU A 120 23.99 -2.81 -16.77
C LEU A 120 25.43 -2.85 -17.27
N LYS A 121 25.62 -3.00 -18.57
CA LYS A 121 26.97 -3.04 -19.17
C LYS A 121 27.78 -1.79 -18.82
N ILE A 122 27.21 -0.60 -19.03
CA ILE A 122 27.86 0.68 -18.71
C ILE A 122 28.25 0.75 -17.24
N ARG A 123 27.34 0.34 -16.35
CA ARG A 123 27.59 0.40 -14.90
C ARG A 123 28.64 -0.62 -14.44
N LEU A 124 28.66 -1.81 -15.03
CA LEU A 124 29.70 -2.81 -14.75
C LEU A 124 31.06 -2.31 -15.16
N ASP A 125 31.20 -1.74 -16.37
CA ASP A 125 32.47 -1.16 -16.84
C ASP A 125 32.97 -0.06 -15.88
N GLN A 126 32.09 0.79 -15.36
CA GLN A 126 32.42 1.83 -14.35
C GLN A 126 32.88 1.21 -13.03
N LEU A 127 32.12 0.24 -12.49
CA LEU A 127 32.47 -0.38 -11.20
C LEU A 127 33.81 -1.14 -11.26
N VAL A 128 34.07 -1.80 -12.39
CA VAL A 128 35.37 -2.48 -12.61
C VAL A 128 36.51 -1.46 -12.71
N ALA A 129 36.32 -0.35 -13.42
CA ALA A 129 37.30 0.71 -13.52
C ALA A 129 37.61 1.37 -12.15
N ASP A 130 36.60 1.47 -11.30
CA ASP A 130 36.70 1.98 -9.91
C ASP A 130 37.27 0.94 -8.92
N GLY A 131 37.59 -0.30 -9.36
CA GLY A 131 38.08 -1.37 -8.51
C GLY A 131 37.01 -2.03 -7.61
N LYS A 132 35.73 -1.74 -7.81
CA LYS A 132 34.58 -2.24 -7.06
C LYS A 132 34.08 -3.58 -7.62
N LEU A 133 34.93 -4.62 -7.59
CA LEU A 133 34.64 -5.90 -8.22
C LEU A 133 33.49 -6.67 -7.56
N LEU A 134 33.34 -6.58 -6.24
CA LEU A 134 32.26 -7.23 -5.49
C LEU A 134 30.91 -6.60 -5.83
N GLU A 135 30.86 -5.28 -5.92
CA GLU A 135 29.67 -4.53 -6.31
C GLU A 135 29.27 -4.86 -7.76
N ALA A 136 30.25 -4.97 -8.65
CA ALA A 136 30.03 -5.35 -10.06
C ALA A 136 29.42 -6.74 -10.14
N GLN A 137 30.01 -7.75 -9.48
CA GLN A 137 29.51 -9.13 -9.47
C GLN A 137 28.09 -9.21 -8.91
N ARG A 138 27.81 -8.54 -7.80
CA ARG A 138 26.49 -8.49 -7.15
C ARG A 138 25.44 -7.91 -8.09
N LEU A 139 25.76 -6.76 -8.69
CA LEU A 139 24.86 -6.09 -9.62
C LEU A 139 24.55 -6.94 -10.84
N GLU A 140 25.59 -7.56 -11.42
CA GLU A 140 25.45 -8.44 -12.59
C GLU A 140 24.53 -9.64 -12.30
N GLN A 141 24.80 -10.38 -11.23
CA GLN A 141 24.01 -11.55 -10.84
C GLN A 141 22.56 -11.18 -10.59
N ARG A 142 22.33 -10.11 -9.82
CA ARG A 142 20.98 -9.68 -9.48
C ARG A 142 20.20 -9.21 -10.70
N THR A 143 20.81 -8.39 -11.55
CA THR A 143 20.11 -7.83 -12.70
C THR A 143 19.83 -8.90 -13.76
N ASN A 144 20.76 -9.84 -14.00
CA ASN A 144 20.52 -10.94 -14.93
C ASN A 144 19.38 -11.84 -14.44
N PHE A 145 19.32 -12.19 -13.15
CA PHE A 145 18.20 -12.92 -12.58
C PHE A 145 16.86 -12.18 -12.76
N ASP A 146 16.83 -10.87 -12.46
CA ASP A 146 15.63 -10.07 -12.67
C ASP A 146 15.19 -10.04 -14.15
N ILE A 147 16.15 -9.98 -15.09
CA ILE A 147 15.87 -10.03 -16.53
C ILE A 147 15.28 -11.39 -16.94
N GLU A 148 15.82 -12.50 -16.47
CA GLU A 148 15.28 -13.85 -16.71
C GLU A 148 13.82 -13.96 -16.23
N MET A 149 13.54 -13.45 -15.06
CA MET A 149 12.17 -13.40 -14.51
C MET A 149 11.24 -12.53 -15.36
N LEU A 150 11.70 -11.37 -15.81
CA LEU A 150 10.92 -10.49 -16.70
C LEU A 150 10.64 -11.14 -18.06
N GLU A 151 11.61 -11.86 -18.64
CA GLU A 151 11.45 -12.60 -19.90
C GLU A 151 10.46 -13.77 -19.74
N ALA A 152 10.54 -14.50 -18.63
CA ALA A 152 9.73 -15.70 -18.41
C ALA A 152 8.28 -15.38 -17.97
N THR A 153 8.10 -14.43 -17.06
CA THR A 153 6.82 -14.19 -16.38
C THR A 153 6.26 -12.78 -16.55
N GLY A 154 7.06 -11.85 -17.07
CA GLY A 154 6.71 -10.43 -17.15
C GLY A 154 6.81 -9.67 -15.82
N VAL A 155 7.27 -10.31 -14.75
CA VAL A 155 7.43 -9.69 -13.42
C VAL A 155 8.70 -10.16 -12.74
N CYS A 156 9.26 -9.34 -11.85
CA CYS A 156 10.35 -9.71 -10.95
C CYS A 156 10.17 -9.02 -9.60
N ASN A 157 10.87 -9.50 -8.58
CA ASN A 157 10.89 -8.85 -7.26
C ASN A 157 11.63 -7.51 -7.35
N GLY A 158 10.93 -6.41 -7.06
CA GLY A 158 11.49 -5.07 -7.17
C GLY A 158 11.41 -4.51 -8.61
N ILE A 159 10.43 -4.95 -9.40
CA ILE A 159 10.16 -4.47 -10.76
C ILE A 159 10.09 -2.94 -10.85
N GLU A 160 9.65 -2.28 -9.77
CA GLU A 160 9.60 -0.81 -9.66
C GLU A 160 10.96 -0.14 -9.87
N ASN A 161 12.07 -0.84 -9.60
CA ASN A 161 13.41 -0.30 -9.82
C ASN A 161 13.74 -0.12 -11.31
N TYR A 162 13.00 -0.78 -12.18
CA TYR A 162 13.10 -0.66 -13.64
C TYR A 162 12.01 0.22 -14.23
N SER A 163 11.21 0.91 -13.41
CA SER A 163 10.02 1.66 -13.82
C SER A 163 10.27 2.68 -14.93
N ARG A 164 11.44 3.34 -14.95
CA ARG A 164 11.83 4.26 -16.02
C ARG A 164 11.76 3.61 -17.40
N TYR A 165 12.29 2.40 -17.54
CA TYR A 165 12.30 1.68 -18.80
C TYR A 165 10.92 1.08 -19.15
N LEU A 166 10.17 0.66 -18.13
CA LEU A 166 8.83 0.08 -18.32
C LEU A 166 7.79 1.13 -18.75
N THR A 167 8.01 2.40 -18.39
CA THR A 167 7.11 3.51 -18.74
C THR A 167 7.67 4.45 -19.81
N GLY A 168 8.89 4.20 -20.31
CA GLY A 168 9.52 4.98 -21.38
C GLY A 168 9.89 6.42 -20.99
N ARG A 169 10.08 6.68 -19.70
CA ARG A 169 10.43 8.02 -19.17
C ARG A 169 11.89 8.38 -19.39
N ASN A 170 12.15 9.70 -19.40
CA ASN A 170 13.50 10.21 -19.41
C ASN A 170 14.18 10.10 -18.03
N PRO A 171 15.51 10.10 -17.98
CA PRO A 171 16.24 10.15 -16.72
C PRO A 171 15.83 11.37 -15.87
N GLY A 172 15.56 11.12 -14.57
CA GLY A 172 15.16 12.16 -13.61
C GLY A 172 13.65 12.41 -13.52
N GLU A 173 12.84 11.93 -14.46
CA GLU A 173 11.39 12.05 -14.40
C GLU A 173 10.78 11.11 -13.36
N PRO A 174 9.81 11.57 -12.51
CA PRO A 174 9.13 10.72 -11.55
C PRO A 174 8.20 9.72 -12.24
N PRO A 175 7.89 8.57 -11.60
CA PRO A 175 6.84 7.68 -12.10
C PRO A 175 5.48 8.35 -11.96
N PRO A 176 4.48 7.96 -12.77
CA PRO A 176 3.11 8.38 -12.58
C PRO A 176 2.64 8.07 -11.16
N THR A 177 1.91 8.99 -10.58
CA THR A 177 1.37 8.93 -9.22
C THR A 177 -0.15 8.89 -9.23
N LEU A 178 -0.77 8.88 -8.07
CA LEU A 178 -2.23 8.98 -7.96
C LEU A 178 -2.77 10.28 -8.58
N PHE A 179 -1.98 11.35 -8.59
CA PHE A 179 -2.41 12.65 -9.08
C PHE A 179 -2.67 12.68 -10.58
N GLU A 180 -1.99 11.84 -11.38
CA GLU A 180 -2.31 11.70 -12.82
C GLU A 180 -3.63 10.97 -13.08
N PHE A 181 -4.14 10.22 -12.08
CA PHE A 181 -5.43 9.53 -12.17
C PHE A 181 -6.61 10.32 -11.61
N ILE A 182 -6.34 11.42 -10.90
CA ILE A 182 -7.38 12.28 -10.34
C ILE A 182 -7.88 13.23 -11.42
N PRO A 183 -9.21 13.36 -11.64
CA PRO A 183 -9.76 14.34 -12.60
C PRO A 183 -9.40 15.78 -12.21
N ASP A 184 -9.24 16.66 -13.20
CA ASP A 184 -8.88 18.08 -13.00
C ASP A 184 -9.88 18.84 -12.10
N HIS A 185 -11.14 18.42 -12.10
CA HIS A 185 -12.22 19.00 -11.30
C HIS A 185 -12.38 18.34 -9.91
N ALA A 186 -11.50 17.45 -9.53
CA ALA A 186 -11.53 16.82 -8.22
C ALA A 186 -11.17 17.81 -7.11
N ILE A 187 -11.65 17.52 -5.89
CA ILE A 187 -11.25 18.22 -4.67
C ILE A 187 -10.49 17.25 -3.80
N VAL A 188 -9.30 17.63 -3.39
CA VAL A 188 -8.46 16.85 -2.48
C VAL A 188 -8.62 17.35 -1.05
N PHE A 189 -9.00 16.48 -0.15
CA PHE A 189 -9.00 16.78 1.29
C PHE A 189 -7.73 16.19 1.91
N ALA A 190 -6.88 17.06 2.46
CA ALA A 190 -5.69 16.65 3.19
C ALA A 190 -6.00 16.69 4.70
N ASP A 191 -6.25 15.52 5.26
CA ASP A 191 -6.47 15.37 6.69
C ASP A 191 -5.15 15.41 7.45
N GLU A 192 -5.17 15.95 8.69
CA GLU A 192 -3.99 16.19 9.50
C GLU A 192 -2.86 16.88 8.71
N SER A 193 -3.20 17.91 7.98
CA SER A 193 -2.33 18.56 7.00
C SER A 193 -1.02 19.08 7.60
N HIS A 194 -1.03 19.48 8.88
CA HIS A 194 0.17 19.89 9.62
C HIS A 194 1.25 18.79 9.72
N VAL A 195 0.86 17.52 9.53
CA VAL A 195 1.76 16.36 9.46
C VAL A 195 1.95 15.90 8.01
N SER A 196 0.87 15.78 7.26
CA SER A 196 0.86 15.21 5.90
C SER A 196 1.69 16.05 4.93
N ILE A 197 1.57 17.36 4.96
CA ILE A 197 2.30 18.25 4.03
C ILE A 197 3.81 18.24 4.28
N PRO A 198 4.33 18.37 5.51
CA PRO A 198 5.76 18.19 5.77
C PRO A 198 6.30 16.81 5.39
N GLN A 199 5.50 15.74 5.54
CA GLN A 199 5.89 14.40 5.10
C GLN A 199 6.07 14.34 3.58
N ILE A 200 5.16 14.91 2.78
CA ILE A 200 5.31 15.02 1.32
C ILE A 200 6.63 15.74 0.99
N GLY A 201 6.92 16.85 1.66
CA GLY A 201 8.17 17.59 1.49
C GLY A 201 9.44 16.81 1.82
N GLY A 202 9.37 15.88 2.77
CA GLY A 202 10.49 15.04 3.22
C GLY A 202 10.74 13.78 2.38
N MET A 203 9.73 13.27 1.69
CA MET A 203 9.76 11.96 1.02
C MET A 203 10.89 11.84 -0.01
N TYR A 204 11.05 12.82 -0.89
CA TYR A 204 12.03 12.78 -1.96
C TYR A 204 13.48 12.64 -1.42
N ARG A 205 13.84 13.44 -0.43
CA ARG A 205 15.22 13.45 0.10
C ARG A 205 15.60 12.14 0.77
N GLY A 206 14.67 11.55 1.53
CA GLY A 206 14.88 10.27 2.20
C GLY A 206 15.03 9.12 1.22
N ASP A 207 14.16 9.06 0.21
CA ASP A 207 14.19 8.04 -0.83
C ASP A 207 15.45 8.16 -1.70
N TYR A 208 15.83 9.38 -2.10
CA TYR A 208 17.05 9.64 -2.86
C TYR A 208 18.29 9.11 -2.15
N ARG A 209 18.47 9.45 -0.87
CA ARG A 209 19.64 9.01 -0.10
C ARG A 209 19.73 7.49 -0.01
N ARG A 210 18.63 6.83 0.26
CA ARG A 210 18.55 5.36 0.32
C ARG A 210 18.91 4.71 -1.00
N LYS A 211 18.32 5.16 -2.11
CA LYS A 211 18.56 4.58 -3.44
C LYS A 211 19.94 4.86 -3.97
N PHE A 212 20.47 6.05 -3.70
CA PHE A 212 21.85 6.39 -4.03
C PHE A 212 22.83 5.39 -3.39
N THR A 213 22.67 5.10 -2.09
CA THR A 213 23.49 4.10 -1.40
C THR A 213 23.36 2.72 -2.03
N LEU A 214 22.14 2.30 -2.39
CA LEU A 214 21.93 1.00 -3.04
C LEU A 214 22.59 0.91 -4.43
N ALA A 215 22.55 1.98 -5.21
CA ALA A 215 23.20 2.03 -6.53
C ALA A 215 24.73 2.08 -6.43
N GLU A 216 25.28 2.84 -5.46
CA GLU A 216 26.72 2.93 -5.24
C GLU A 216 27.34 1.58 -4.82
N HIS A 217 26.62 0.80 -4.02
CA HIS A 217 27.09 -0.49 -3.54
C HIS A 217 26.64 -1.69 -4.40
N GLY A 218 26.19 -1.46 -5.64
CA GLY A 218 25.87 -2.52 -6.60
C GLY A 218 24.63 -3.36 -6.24
N PHE A 219 23.72 -2.86 -5.43
CA PHE A 219 22.47 -3.54 -5.13
C PHE A 219 21.37 -3.26 -6.17
N ARG A 220 21.48 -2.12 -6.87
CA ARG A 220 20.52 -1.68 -7.89
C ARG A 220 21.24 -0.93 -9.01
N LEU A 221 20.61 -0.92 -10.20
CA LEU A 221 21.04 -0.03 -11.28
C LEU A 221 20.79 1.44 -10.90
N PRO A 222 21.59 2.39 -11.40
CA PRO A 222 21.39 3.83 -11.16
C PRO A 222 19.99 4.32 -11.53
N SER A 223 19.36 3.74 -12.55
CA SER A 223 17.98 4.07 -12.97
C SER A 223 16.93 3.83 -11.90
N CYS A 224 17.23 3.06 -10.85
CA CYS A 224 16.32 2.88 -9.71
C CYS A 224 15.98 4.20 -9.01
N MET A 225 16.85 5.21 -9.13
CA MET A 225 16.64 6.55 -8.56
C MET A 225 15.48 7.29 -9.21
N ASP A 226 15.09 6.93 -10.44
CA ASP A 226 13.97 7.54 -11.15
C ASP A 226 12.60 6.93 -10.73
N ASN A 227 12.60 5.84 -9.98
CA ASN A 227 11.41 5.40 -9.24
C ASN A 227 11.37 6.14 -7.90
N ARG A 228 10.97 7.38 -7.90
CA ARG A 228 11.05 8.30 -6.78
C ARG A 228 9.70 8.95 -6.45
N PRO A 229 9.48 9.38 -5.21
CA PRO A 229 8.38 10.28 -4.90
C PRO A 229 8.48 11.58 -5.69
N LEU A 230 7.37 12.25 -5.85
CA LEU A 230 7.37 13.63 -6.34
C LEU A 230 8.21 14.52 -5.41
N LYS A 231 8.88 15.51 -5.98
CA LYS A 231 9.37 16.64 -5.22
C LYS A 231 8.17 17.48 -4.77
N PHE A 232 8.33 18.26 -3.72
CA PHE A 232 7.25 19.08 -3.18
C PHE A 232 6.65 20.01 -4.23
N GLU A 233 7.51 20.66 -5.02
CA GLU A 233 7.11 21.60 -6.07
C GLU A 233 6.37 20.90 -7.23
N GLU A 234 6.75 19.66 -7.55
CA GLU A 234 6.05 18.83 -8.55
C GLU A 234 4.65 18.48 -8.07
N TRP A 235 4.52 18.05 -6.81
CA TRP A 235 3.24 17.74 -6.18
C TRP A 235 2.35 18.97 -6.09
N ASP A 236 2.90 20.11 -5.66
CA ASP A 236 2.14 21.36 -5.50
C ASP A 236 1.59 21.87 -6.85
N ALA A 237 2.35 21.68 -7.92
CA ALA A 237 1.91 22.03 -9.28
C ALA A 237 0.83 21.08 -9.85
N MET A 238 0.81 19.82 -9.41
CA MET A 238 -0.12 18.79 -9.92
C MET A 238 -1.43 18.70 -9.15
N ARG A 239 -1.42 19.06 -7.87
CA ARG A 239 -2.62 18.93 -7.04
C ARG A 239 -3.77 19.79 -7.56
N PRO A 240 -4.98 19.24 -7.63
CA PRO A 240 -6.17 20.03 -7.94
C PRO A 240 -6.57 20.92 -6.76
N GLN A 241 -7.74 21.53 -6.80
CA GLN A 241 -8.27 22.29 -5.68
C GLN A 241 -8.22 21.46 -4.40
N SER A 242 -7.63 22.02 -3.34
CA SER A 242 -7.34 21.27 -2.12
C SER A 242 -7.85 21.97 -0.88
N ILE A 243 -8.39 21.19 0.04
CA ILE A 243 -8.86 21.64 1.37
C ILE A 243 -7.98 20.95 2.41
N TYR A 244 -7.41 21.73 3.30
CA TYR A 244 -6.53 21.28 4.36
C TYR A 244 -7.26 21.30 5.68
N VAL A 245 -7.28 20.17 6.38
CA VAL A 245 -7.96 20.00 7.66
C VAL A 245 -6.93 19.68 8.73
N SER A 246 -6.95 20.41 9.83
CA SER A 246 -6.04 20.22 10.96
C SER A 246 -6.60 20.84 12.23
N ALA A 247 -6.38 20.19 13.36
CA ALA A 247 -6.64 20.81 14.67
C ALA A 247 -5.60 21.91 15.02
N THR A 248 -4.40 21.80 14.45
CA THR A 248 -3.25 22.70 14.68
C THR A 248 -2.58 23.01 13.34
N PRO A 249 -3.12 23.95 12.53
CA PRO A 249 -2.55 24.29 11.24
C PRO A 249 -1.05 24.59 11.32
N GLY A 250 -0.28 24.04 10.38
CA GLY A 250 1.16 24.20 10.33
C GLY A 250 1.58 25.51 9.63
N LYS A 251 2.89 25.74 9.65
CA LYS A 251 3.48 26.96 9.07
C LYS A 251 3.14 27.12 7.59
N TRP A 252 3.19 26.04 6.81
CA TRP A 252 2.94 26.08 5.37
C TRP A 252 1.49 26.50 5.06
N GLU A 253 0.49 25.92 5.76
CA GLU A 253 -0.92 26.26 5.57
C GLU A 253 -1.19 27.73 5.92
N LEU A 254 -0.62 28.22 7.01
CA LEU A 254 -0.76 29.60 7.44
C LEU A 254 -0.10 30.58 6.45
N GLU A 255 1.03 30.22 5.86
CA GLU A 255 1.68 31.00 4.80
C GLU A 255 0.83 31.03 3.53
N GLN A 256 0.23 29.91 3.11
CA GLN A 256 -0.63 29.84 1.92
C GLN A 256 -1.91 30.67 2.07
N THR A 257 -2.46 30.74 3.27
CA THR A 257 -3.73 31.46 3.55
C THR A 257 -3.53 32.84 4.13
N THR A 258 -2.29 33.32 4.21
CA THR A 258 -1.95 34.59 4.89
C THR A 258 -2.48 34.67 6.34
N GLY A 259 -2.53 33.51 7.01
CA GLY A 259 -3.04 33.36 8.38
C GLY A 259 -4.57 33.31 8.50
N ILE A 260 -5.30 33.32 7.39
CA ILE A 260 -6.78 33.22 7.40
C ILE A 260 -7.18 31.75 7.24
N PHE A 261 -8.01 31.26 8.17
CA PHE A 261 -8.58 29.92 8.11
C PHE A 261 -9.98 29.89 8.71
N THR A 262 -10.75 28.87 8.38
CA THR A 262 -12.11 28.68 8.92
C THR A 262 -12.02 27.75 10.14
N GLU A 263 -12.51 28.23 11.27
CA GLU A 263 -12.61 27.44 12.49
C GLU A 263 -13.94 26.69 12.54
N GLN A 264 -13.88 25.41 12.92
CA GLN A 264 -15.06 24.62 13.22
C GLN A 264 -14.95 24.10 14.67
N VAL A 265 -15.44 24.91 15.60
CA VAL A 265 -15.40 24.62 17.05
C VAL A 265 -16.76 24.12 17.50
N ILE A 266 -17.14 22.91 17.07
CA ILE A 266 -18.42 22.29 17.40
C ILE A 266 -18.17 20.97 18.11
N ARG A 267 -18.78 20.81 19.31
CA ARG A 267 -18.84 19.54 20.04
C ARG A 267 -20.27 19.03 20.12
N PRO A 268 -20.77 18.35 19.09
CA PRO A 268 -22.16 17.90 19.03
C PRO A 268 -22.50 16.86 20.11
N THR A 269 -21.51 16.13 20.62
CA THR A 269 -21.69 15.09 21.64
C THR A 269 -21.94 15.64 23.04
N GLY A 270 -21.59 16.90 23.33
CA GLY A 270 -21.64 17.47 24.67
C GLY A 270 -20.68 16.85 25.69
N LEU A 271 -19.81 15.92 25.26
CA LEU A 271 -18.82 15.31 26.13
C LEU A 271 -17.68 16.30 26.41
N LEU A 272 -17.35 16.45 27.67
CA LEU A 272 -16.18 17.23 28.09
C LEU A 272 -14.90 16.45 27.80
N ASP A 273 -13.80 17.19 27.61
CA ASP A 273 -12.46 16.58 27.57
C ASP A 273 -12.17 15.96 28.96
N PRO A 274 -11.44 14.84 28.99
CA PRO A 274 -11.00 14.28 30.25
C PRO A 274 -10.09 15.25 30.98
N GLU A 275 -10.13 15.21 32.31
CA GLU A 275 -9.19 15.96 33.13
C GLU A 275 -7.76 15.53 32.87
N VAL A 276 -6.85 16.48 32.71
CA VAL A 276 -5.44 16.23 32.42
C VAL A 276 -4.60 16.70 33.61
N GLU A 277 -3.86 15.78 34.19
CA GLU A 277 -2.90 16.06 35.25
C GLU A 277 -1.46 15.94 34.68
N ILE A 278 -0.64 16.97 34.90
CA ILE A 278 0.78 16.97 34.53
C ILE A 278 1.59 16.65 35.78
N ARG A 279 2.38 15.58 35.69
CA ARG A 279 3.24 15.12 36.78
C ARG A 279 4.73 15.19 36.39
N PRO A 280 5.65 15.29 37.36
CA PRO A 280 7.09 15.25 37.11
C PRO A 280 7.51 13.94 36.45
N VAL A 281 8.51 14.02 35.58
CA VAL A 281 9.02 12.84 34.87
C VAL A 281 9.89 11.94 35.76
N GLU A 282 10.42 12.50 36.81
CA GLU A 282 11.20 11.77 37.80
C GLU A 282 10.32 10.72 38.48
N MET A 283 10.78 9.49 38.54
CA MET A 283 10.04 8.32 39.06
C MET A 283 8.70 8.04 38.35
N GLN A 284 8.55 8.44 37.10
CA GLN A 284 7.31 8.28 36.31
C GLN A 284 6.82 6.81 36.22
N VAL A 285 7.72 5.83 36.25
CA VAL A 285 7.36 4.41 36.18
C VAL A 285 6.74 3.92 37.49
N ASP A 286 7.29 4.33 38.64
CA ASP A 286 6.73 3.99 39.94
C ASP A 286 5.37 4.63 40.18
N ASP A 287 5.22 5.90 39.78
CA ASP A 287 3.96 6.61 39.79
C ASP A 287 2.91 5.96 38.90
N LEU A 288 3.30 5.56 37.69
CA LEU A 288 2.44 4.81 36.79
C LEU A 288 1.98 3.47 37.40
N LEU A 289 2.87 2.71 38.04
CA LEU A 289 2.52 1.44 38.67
C LEU A 289 1.48 1.63 39.79
N ASP A 290 1.61 2.68 40.58
CA ASP A 290 0.67 3.00 41.66
C ASP A 290 -0.71 3.36 41.07
N GLU A 291 -0.75 4.22 40.05
CA GLU A 291 -2.00 4.59 39.37
C GLU A 291 -2.68 3.41 38.70
N VAL A 292 -1.93 2.57 37.99
CA VAL A 292 -2.48 1.36 37.36
C VAL A 292 -3.08 0.40 38.38
N ARG A 293 -2.46 0.26 39.57
CA ARG A 293 -3.00 -0.57 40.65
C ARG A 293 -4.30 0.01 41.22
N LYS A 294 -4.36 1.30 41.44
CA LYS A 294 -5.57 2.01 41.94
C LYS A 294 -6.74 1.86 40.95
N VAL A 295 -6.47 2.12 39.67
CA VAL A 295 -7.48 2.02 38.60
C VAL A 295 -7.97 0.57 38.44
N SER A 296 -7.05 -0.40 38.51
CA SER A 296 -7.39 -1.82 38.43
C SER A 296 -8.23 -2.29 39.62
N GLN A 297 -7.92 -1.83 40.85
CA GLN A 297 -8.73 -2.12 42.02
C GLN A 297 -10.16 -1.56 41.94
N SER A 298 -10.32 -0.45 41.22
CA SER A 298 -11.62 0.14 40.93
C SER A 298 -12.39 -0.57 39.77
N GLY A 299 -11.83 -1.63 39.20
CA GLY A 299 -12.44 -2.40 38.11
C GLY A 299 -12.26 -1.82 36.74
N TYR A 300 -11.42 -0.80 36.57
CA TYR A 300 -11.14 -0.14 35.30
C TYR A 300 -9.81 -0.59 34.70
N ARG A 301 -9.53 -0.11 33.50
CA ARG A 301 -8.30 -0.39 32.76
C ARG A 301 -7.56 0.90 32.44
N THR A 302 -6.24 0.77 32.31
CA THR A 302 -5.37 1.90 32.01
C THR A 302 -4.76 1.69 30.62
N LEU A 303 -4.82 2.74 29.78
CA LEU A 303 -4.09 2.81 28.52
C LEU A 303 -2.81 3.62 28.75
N VAL A 304 -1.67 3.02 28.45
CA VAL A 304 -0.36 3.62 28.60
C VAL A 304 0.27 3.86 27.24
N THR A 305 0.69 5.09 26.96
CA THR A 305 1.34 5.45 25.70
C THR A 305 2.83 5.68 25.92
N THR A 306 3.67 5.13 25.06
CA THR A 306 5.12 5.29 25.10
C THR A 306 5.65 5.92 23.81
N LEU A 307 6.87 6.48 23.85
CA LEU A 307 7.46 7.15 22.69
C LEU A 307 7.99 6.17 21.63
N THR A 308 8.36 4.95 22.02
CA THR A 308 8.96 3.97 21.10
C THR A 308 8.39 2.56 21.33
N LYS A 309 8.43 1.72 20.29
CA LYS A 309 8.05 0.31 20.36
C LYS A 309 8.85 -0.43 21.44
N ARG A 310 10.15 -0.27 21.43
CA ARG A 310 11.05 -0.90 22.41
C ARG A 310 10.68 -0.51 23.84
N MET A 311 10.39 0.77 24.09
CA MET A 311 9.95 1.21 25.40
C MET A 311 8.62 0.58 25.81
N ALA A 312 7.71 0.32 24.86
CA ALA A 312 6.47 -0.40 25.15
C ALA A 312 6.73 -1.84 25.57
N GLU A 313 7.66 -2.52 24.89
CA GLU A 313 8.05 -3.89 25.18
C GLU A 313 8.76 -3.98 26.53
N ASP A 314 9.80 -3.18 26.76
CA ASP A 314 10.57 -3.13 28.01
C ASP A 314 9.68 -2.79 29.22
N LEU A 315 8.78 -1.82 29.08
CA LEU A 315 7.82 -1.45 30.13
C LEU A 315 6.81 -2.55 30.42
N THR A 316 6.36 -3.27 29.40
CA THR A 316 5.44 -4.41 29.56
C THR A 316 6.10 -5.54 30.33
N GLU A 317 7.36 -5.89 30.02
CA GLU A 317 8.13 -6.91 30.72
C GLU A 317 8.27 -6.53 32.22
N TYR A 318 8.69 -5.30 32.47
CA TYR A 318 8.81 -4.79 33.85
C TYR A 318 7.48 -4.83 34.62
N MET A 319 6.37 -4.41 34.00
CA MET A 319 5.04 -4.44 34.64
C MET A 319 4.57 -5.89 34.90
N HIS A 320 4.93 -6.86 34.04
CA HIS A 320 4.68 -8.28 34.28
C HIS A 320 5.43 -8.79 35.49
N GLU A 321 6.70 -8.43 35.64
CA GLU A 321 7.51 -8.78 36.83
C GLU A 321 6.92 -8.22 38.12
N GLN A 322 6.25 -7.06 38.03
CA GLN A 322 5.52 -6.44 39.14
C GLN A 322 4.10 -7.02 39.38
N GLY A 323 3.76 -8.11 38.66
CA GLY A 323 2.49 -8.82 38.84
C GLY A 323 1.28 -8.13 38.19
N ILE A 324 1.49 -7.16 37.30
CA ILE A 324 0.43 -6.47 36.56
C ILE A 324 0.12 -7.21 35.27
N ARG A 325 -1.15 -7.46 35.00
CA ARG A 325 -1.61 -8.01 33.71
C ARG A 325 -1.62 -6.91 32.69
N VAL A 326 -0.68 -6.94 31.75
CA VAL A 326 -0.47 -5.93 30.72
C VAL A 326 -0.21 -6.58 29.36
N ARG A 327 -0.58 -5.90 28.28
CA ARG A 327 -0.20 -6.26 26.90
C ARG A 327 0.25 -4.99 26.20
N TYR A 328 1.27 -5.10 25.36
CA TYR A 328 1.68 -3.99 24.49
C TYR A 328 1.01 -4.10 23.11
N MET A 329 0.91 -2.98 22.43
CA MET A 329 0.39 -2.90 21.06
C MET A 329 1.21 -1.91 20.24
N HIS A 330 1.75 -2.36 19.12
CA HIS A 330 2.44 -1.53 18.13
C HIS A 330 2.25 -2.08 16.72
N SER A 331 2.87 -1.44 15.72
CA SER A 331 2.64 -1.75 14.29
C SER A 331 3.06 -3.15 13.85
N ASP A 332 3.92 -3.85 14.61
CA ASP A 332 4.45 -5.16 14.24
C ASP A 332 3.59 -6.33 14.75
N ILE A 333 2.53 -6.02 15.52
CA ILE A 333 1.57 -7.02 16.01
C ILE A 333 0.57 -7.35 14.91
N ASP A 334 0.28 -8.64 14.74
CA ASP A 334 -0.69 -9.15 13.77
C ASP A 334 -2.07 -8.53 13.96
N THR A 335 -2.79 -8.35 12.86
CA THR A 335 -4.12 -7.71 12.85
C THR A 335 -5.12 -8.42 13.75
N ILE A 336 -5.12 -9.75 13.77
CA ILE A 336 -6.03 -10.55 14.62
C ILE A 336 -5.73 -10.31 16.09
N GLU A 337 -4.47 -10.40 16.48
CA GLU A 337 -4.03 -10.17 17.86
C GLU A 337 -4.33 -8.73 18.31
N ARG A 338 -4.16 -7.75 17.41
CA ARG A 338 -4.52 -6.36 17.68
C ARG A 338 -6.01 -6.19 17.97
N ILE A 339 -6.88 -6.86 17.21
CA ILE A 339 -8.33 -6.85 17.45
C ILE A 339 -8.64 -7.44 18.83
N GLU A 340 -8.03 -8.55 19.21
CA GLU A 340 -8.21 -9.18 20.53
C GLU A 340 -7.81 -8.23 21.66
N ILE A 341 -6.65 -7.54 21.53
CA ILE A 341 -6.19 -6.55 22.51
C ILE A 341 -7.21 -5.41 22.65
N LEU A 342 -7.69 -4.86 21.53
CA LEU A 342 -8.68 -3.78 21.51
C LEU A 342 -10.01 -4.23 22.12
N LEU A 343 -10.53 -5.40 21.73
CA LEU A 343 -11.76 -5.95 22.31
C LEU A 343 -11.60 -6.17 23.81
N SER A 344 -10.45 -6.63 24.28
CA SER A 344 -10.17 -6.79 25.71
C SER A 344 -10.17 -5.46 26.46
N LEU A 345 -9.90 -4.34 25.80
CA LEU A 345 -9.95 -3.00 26.35
C LEU A 345 -11.38 -2.43 26.38
N ILE A 346 -12.17 -2.68 25.33
CA ILE A 346 -13.53 -2.13 25.15
C ILE A 346 -14.54 -2.83 26.07
N HIS A 347 -14.44 -4.14 26.26
CA HIS A 347 -15.36 -4.92 27.10
C HIS A 347 -15.06 -4.78 28.60
N ILE A 348 -14.99 -3.55 29.08
CA ILE A 348 -14.75 -3.22 30.49
C ILE A 348 -15.92 -3.66 31.37
N SER A 349 -17.13 -3.72 30.85
CA SER A 349 -18.35 -4.00 31.59
C SER A 349 -18.61 -5.49 31.90
N GLU A 350 -17.80 -6.42 31.42
CA GLU A 350 -17.91 -7.84 31.75
C GLU A 350 -16.59 -8.43 32.29
N PRO A 351 -16.10 -8.02 33.45
CA PRO A 351 -14.84 -8.59 33.99
C PRO A 351 -15.02 -9.99 34.58
N THR A 352 -16.22 -10.52 34.70
CA THR A 352 -16.49 -11.73 35.50
C THR A 352 -16.95 -12.96 34.72
N ARG A 353 -17.25 -12.89 33.43
CA ARG A 353 -17.77 -14.04 32.67
C ARG A 353 -16.75 -14.93 31.99
N HIS A 354 -15.47 -14.63 32.04
CA HIS A 354 -14.42 -15.48 31.47
C HIS A 354 -13.54 -16.20 32.50
N LEU A 355 -14.08 -16.43 33.69
CA LEU A 355 -13.48 -17.29 34.73
C LEU A 355 -14.35 -18.49 35.06
N LEU A 356 -14.87 -19.15 34.04
CA LEU A 356 -15.44 -20.50 34.21
C LEU A 356 -15.02 -21.37 33.03
#